data_65ce5f06835fc339c276b093ccb3d97f
#
_entry.id   65ce5f06835fc339c276b093ccb3d97f
#
_cell.length_a   1.000
_cell.length_b   1.000
_cell.length_c   1.000
_cell.angle_alpha   90.00
_cell.angle_beta   90.00
_cell.angle_gamma   90.00
#
_symmetry.space_group_name_H-M   'P 1'
#
loop_
_entity.id
_entity.type
_entity.pdbx_description
1 polymer ?
#
loop_
_entity_poly.entity_id
_entity_poly.type
_entity_poly.pdbx_seq_one_letter_code
_entity_poly.pdbx_strand_id
1 'polypeptide(L)'
;MTELSARLNESSTQWVSSPIKDWSPDWKGNYQAWLQPSLDLVGDTTWGGTIRDLVQLPVEDPSLWANRLIELPGGHCAVTGIRFRNRDISKPFVDIIATTASPDVAGFELLGQVLATYRDFQPLCLRLNVPELNDALRIIETSPTNIGSAHPDLLILARPVTELLAEQLAPAYQAVSLRPCPPSAAAARTFEIYNELEASRPQLREWAVPADAQSLEGAASEDLLFEILVDGNPAGVIAAERTNAYGFTGFCMQEIAIDSSHRGRGIGVAALQHLLRKLPANEHDVLWGHIHPDNLPSLRNAQASGRQIVSAHIWFTPPGYSGMNN
;
A
#
# COMPACT_ATOMS: atom_id res chain seq x y z
N MET A 1 -0.06 11.00 26.14
CA MET A 1 0.05 11.53 24.76
C MET A 1 0.40 13.00 24.84
N THR A 2 1.40 13.46 24.15
CA THR A 2 1.72 14.88 24.09
C THR A 2 0.62 15.61 23.30
N GLU A 3 0.39 16.90 23.56
CA GLU A 3 -0.56 17.75 22.82
C GLU A 3 -0.31 17.70 21.31
N LEU A 4 0.95 17.59 20.90
CA LEU A 4 1.36 17.43 19.50
C LEU A 4 0.84 16.12 18.87
N SER A 5 0.95 14.98 19.58
CA SER A 5 0.46 13.69 19.08
C SER A 5 -1.07 13.71 18.90
N ALA A 6 -1.79 14.35 19.83
CA ALA A 6 -3.23 14.51 19.71
C ALA A 6 -3.60 15.36 18.48
N ARG A 7 -2.88 16.46 18.26
CA ARG A 7 -3.09 17.36 17.13
C ARG A 7 -2.77 16.71 15.80
N LEU A 8 -1.67 15.95 15.71
CA LEU A 8 -1.32 15.16 14.51
C LEU A 8 -2.39 14.13 14.20
N ASN A 9 -2.80 13.35 15.21
CA ASN A 9 -3.82 12.34 15.05
C ASN A 9 -5.15 12.91 14.55
N GLU A 10 -5.58 14.06 15.10
CA GLU A 10 -6.82 14.72 14.68
C GLU A 10 -6.73 15.27 13.25
N SER A 11 -5.68 16.02 12.95
CA SER A 11 -5.51 16.66 11.64
C SER A 11 -5.27 15.65 10.53
N SER A 12 -4.51 14.58 10.80
CA SER A 12 -4.24 13.53 9.81
C SER A 12 -5.50 12.77 9.38
N THR A 13 -6.59 12.85 10.16
CA THR A 13 -7.89 12.27 9.76
C THR A 13 -8.50 12.90 8.50
N GLN A 14 -8.04 14.09 8.08
CA GLN A 14 -8.43 14.71 6.83
C GLN A 14 -7.92 13.91 5.61
N TRP A 15 -6.88 13.11 5.80
CA TRP A 15 -6.28 12.25 4.78
C TRP A 15 -6.90 10.85 4.72
N VAL A 16 -7.97 10.59 5.47
CA VAL A 16 -8.75 9.35 5.43
C VAL A 16 -9.97 9.55 4.53
N SER A 17 -10.17 8.66 3.56
CA SER A 17 -11.27 8.75 2.60
C SER A 17 -12.65 8.47 3.21
N SER A 18 -13.71 8.96 2.57
CA SER A 18 -15.09 8.78 3.03
C SER A 18 -15.50 7.30 3.14
N PRO A 19 -15.23 6.43 2.15
CA PRO A 19 -15.59 5.01 2.28
C PRO A 19 -15.03 4.35 3.53
N ILE A 20 -13.77 4.68 3.92
CA ILE A 20 -13.16 4.12 5.13
C ILE A 20 -13.93 4.55 6.40
N LYS A 21 -14.34 5.82 6.44
CA LYS A 21 -15.11 6.39 7.56
C LYS A 21 -16.50 5.76 7.67
N ASP A 22 -17.11 5.44 6.52
CA ASP A 22 -18.47 4.87 6.45
C ASP A 22 -18.48 3.38 6.84
N TRP A 23 -17.43 2.62 6.51
CA TRP A 23 -17.37 1.19 6.75
C TRP A 23 -16.93 0.78 8.15
N SER A 24 -16.14 1.62 8.82
CA SER A 24 -15.57 1.31 10.12
C SER A 24 -16.10 2.28 11.18
N PRO A 25 -16.97 1.84 12.11
CA PRO A 25 -17.49 2.71 13.18
C PRO A 25 -16.39 3.33 14.05
N ASP A 26 -15.29 2.61 14.29
CA ASP A 26 -14.12 3.09 15.04
C ASP A 26 -12.94 3.45 14.13
N TRP A 27 -13.20 3.98 12.93
CA TRP A 27 -12.14 4.31 11.99
C TRP A 27 -11.06 5.24 12.56
N LYS A 28 -11.42 6.17 13.48
CA LYS A 28 -10.43 7.06 14.11
C LYS A 28 -9.47 6.30 15.01
N GLY A 29 -9.99 5.44 15.88
CA GLY A 29 -9.16 4.60 16.75
C GLY A 29 -8.27 3.66 15.92
N ASN A 30 -8.83 3.03 14.89
CA ASN A 30 -8.08 2.15 13.98
C ASN A 30 -6.99 2.92 13.21
N TYR A 31 -7.28 4.14 12.74
CA TYR A 31 -6.30 4.98 12.05
C TYR A 31 -5.14 5.39 12.98
N GLN A 32 -5.46 5.79 14.22
CA GLN A 32 -4.46 6.13 15.23
C GLN A 32 -3.58 4.92 15.57
N ALA A 33 -4.20 3.75 15.79
CA ALA A 33 -3.47 2.51 16.07
C ALA A 33 -2.54 2.10 14.90
N TRP A 34 -2.98 2.32 13.67
CA TRP A 34 -2.16 2.08 12.47
C TRP A 34 -0.98 3.03 12.37
N LEU A 35 -1.14 4.31 12.73
CA LEU A 35 -0.05 5.29 12.69
C LEU A 35 0.96 5.11 13.85
N GLN A 36 0.50 4.65 15.00
CA GLN A 36 1.27 4.67 16.25
C GLN A 36 2.66 4.03 16.14
N PRO A 37 2.87 2.84 15.52
CA PRO A 37 4.20 2.26 15.38
C PRO A 37 5.18 3.18 14.63
N SER A 38 4.68 3.94 13.64
CA SER A 38 5.52 4.90 12.90
C SER A 38 5.79 6.17 13.71
N LEU A 39 4.84 6.60 14.53
CA LEU A 39 5.02 7.75 15.44
C LEU A 39 6.01 7.43 16.56
N ASP A 40 6.04 6.21 17.06
CA ASP A 40 6.97 5.75 18.10
C ASP A 40 8.43 5.74 17.60
N LEU A 41 8.64 5.67 16.29
CA LEU A 41 9.98 5.74 15.67
C LEU A 41 10.48 7.18 15.45
N VAL A 42 9.72 8.20 15.86
CA VAL A 42 10.16 9.60 15.72
C VAL A 42 11.32 9.87 16.68
N GLY A 43 12.50 10.18 16.11
CA GLY A 43 13.72 10.44 16.86
C GLY A 43 14.37 9.19 17.47
N ASP A 44 13.90 7.99 17.14
CA ASP A 44 14.52 6.74 17.59
C ASP A 44 15.86 6.50 16.89
N THR A 45 16.95 6.90 17.55
CA THR A 45 18.32 6.75 17.04
C THR A 45 18.78 5.30 17.00
N THR A 46 18.19 4.38 17.78
CA THR A 46 18.50 2.95 17.75
C THR A 46 17.98 2.35 16.45
N TRP A 47 16.72 2.62 16.13
CA TRP A 47 16.14 2.20 14.85
C TRP A 47 16.84 2.87 13.66
N GLY A 48 17.09 4.19 13.74
CA GLY A 48 17.82 4.94 12.72
C GLY A 48 19.23 4.39 12.48
N GLY A 49 19.97 4.04 13.55
CA GLY A 49 21.27 3.39 13.45
C GLY A 49 21.21 2.04 12.73
N THR A 50 20.20 1.22 13.02
CA THR A 50 19.98 -0.07 12.35
C THR A 50 19.78 0.12 10.84
N ILE A 51 18.95 1.10 10.42
CA ILE A 51 18.71 1.38 8.99
C ILE A 51 19.97 1.93 8.33
N ARG A 52 20.69 2.87 8.98
CA ARG A 52 21.97 3.41 8.47
C ARG A 52 22.95 2.27 8.17
N ASP A 53 23.15 1.36 9.13
CA ASP A 53 24.11 0.28 9.02
C ASP A 53 23.73 -0.73 7.93
N LEU A 54 22.42 -0.90 7.69
CA LEU A 54 21.92 -1.76 6.62
C LEU A 54 22.09 -1.11 5.24
N VAL A 55 21.84 0.19 5.10
CA VAL A 55 21.80 0.90 3.82
C VAL A 55 23.19 1.41 3.40
N GLN A 56 24.05 1.76 4.35
CA GLN A 56 25.47 2.17 4.15
C GLN A 56 25.67 3.37 3.23
N LEU A 57 24.78 4.39 3.28
CA LEU A 57 25.03 5.68 2.65
C LEU A 57 25.91 6.56 3.55
N PRO A 58 26.64 7.56 2.99
CA PRO A 58 27.55 8.44 3.75
C PRO A 58 26.78 9.50 4.57
N VAL A 59 25.79 9.09 5.33
CA VAL A 59 25.00 9.90 6.26
C VAL A 59 25.19 9.30 7.65
N GLU A 60 26.12 9.88 8.43
CA GLU A 60 26.62 9.29 9.67
C GLU A 60 25.63 9.38 10.85
N ASP A 61 24.86 10.48 10.93
CA ASP A 61 23.96 10.74 12.05
C ASP A 61 22.73 9.83 12.02
N PRO A 62 22.57 8.89 13.00
CA PRO A 62 21.43 7.97 13.03
C PRO A 62 20.09 8.69 13.24
N SER A 63 20.08 9.90 13.79
CA SER A 63 18.85 10.68 13.96
C SER A 63 18.21 11.09 12.62
N LEU A 64 19.01 11.21 11.56
CA LEU A 64 18.53 11.53 10.21
C LEU A 64 17.83 10.36 9.53
N TRP A 65 18.10 9.14 9.99
CA TRP A 65 17.52 7.90 9.48
C TRP A 65 16.22 7.49 10.20
N ALA A 66 16.02 8.01 11.44
CA ALA A 66 14.79 7.85 12.19
C ALA A 66 13.61 8.56 11.48
N ASN A 67 12.38 8.22 11.84
CA ASN A 67 11.27 9.08 11.49
C ASN A 67 11.46 10.44 12.18
N ARG A 68 11.06 11.51 11.50
CA ARG A 68 11.34 12.88 11.96
C ARG A 68 10.05 13.69 12.00
N LEU A 69 9.90 14.47 13.06
CA LEU A 69 8.93 15.54 13.12
C LEU A 69 9.54 16.79 12.46
N ILE A 70 8.93 17.25 11.39
CA ILE A 70 9.33 18.45 10.67
C ILE A 70 8.32 19.55 10.96
N GLU A 71 8.80 20.67 11.52
CA GLU A 71 7.99 21.87 11.67
C GLU A 71 7.88 22.59 10.34
N LEU A 72 6.69 23.07 10.03
CA LEU A 72 6.33 23.76 8.80
C LEU A 72 5.76 25.15 9.12
N PRO A 73 5.81 26.10 8.15
CA PRO A 73 5.22 27.43 8.33
C PRO A 73 3.77 27.39 8.81
N GLY A 74 3.35 28.47 9.48
CA GLY A 74 1.97 28.59 9.98
C GLY A 74 1.63 27.68 11.16
N GLY A 75 2.64 27.10 11.83
CA GLY A 75 2.45 26.18 12.94
C GLY A 75 2.02 24.77 12.52
N HIS A 76 2.13 24.45 11.25
CA HIS A 76 1.93 23.09 10.75
C HIS A 76 3.14 22.20 11.05
N CYS A 77 2.94 20.89 10.96
CA CYS A 77 4.02 19.92 11.07
C CYS A 77 3.71 18.65 10.26
N ALA A 78 4.74 17.87 9.99
CA ALA A 78 4.63 16.55 9.40
C ALA A 78 5.57 15.55 10.08
N VAL A 79 5.10 14.34 10.30
CA VAL A 79 5.96 13.19 10.61
C VAL A 79 6.32 12.53 9.31
N THR A 80 7.62 12.33 9.12
CA THR A 80 8.19 11.92 7.83
C THR A 80 9.30 10.90 8.04
N GLY A 81 9.65 10.15 6.99
CA GLY A 81 10.79 9.25 7.04
C GLY A 81 11.43 9.05 5.67
N ILE A 82 12.77 8.92 5.66
CA ILE A 82 13.49 8.55 4.43
C ILE A 82 13.22 7.08 4.10
N ARG A 83 12.95 6.80 2.84
CA ARG A 83 12.70 5.45 2.31
C ARG A 83 13.38 5.29 0.95
N PHE A 84 13.50 4.03 0.49
CA PHE A 84 14.13 3.68 -0.78
C PHE A 84 13.21 2.75 -1.55
N ARG A 85 12.79 3.15 -2.77
CA ARG A 85 11.88 2.35 -3.58
C ARG A 85 12.49 0.99 -3.91
N ASN A 86 11.78 -0.09 -3.60
CA ASN A 86 12.24 -1.47 -3.83
C ASN A 86 13.62 -1.78 -3.20
N ARG A 87 13.99 -1.10 -2.11
CA ARG A 87 15.31 -1.17 -1.47
C ARG A 87 16.45 -0.68 -2.38
N ASP A 88 16.15 0.05 -3.43
CA ASP A 88 17.12 0.65 -4.34
C ASP A 88 17.61 1.99 -3.78
N ILE A 89 18.86 2.03 -3.33
CA ILE A 89 19.47 3.23 -2.72
C ILE A 89 19.58 4.43 -3.69
N SER A 90 19.49 4.19 -4.99
CA SER A 90 19.46 5.24 -6.00
C SER A 90 18.09 5.90 -6.16
N LYS A 91 17.05 5.35 -5.50
CA LYS A 91 15.67 5.83 -5.54
C LYS A 91 15.16 6.27 -4.16
N PRO A 92 15.84 7.22 -3.49
CA PRO A 92 15.41 7.74 -2.19
C PRO A 92 14.18 8.65 -2.34
N PHE A 93 13.26 8.52 -1.39
CA PHE A 93 12.09 9.40 -1.28
C PHE A 93 11.76 9.67 0.18
N VAL A 94 11.00 10.72 0.44
CA VAL A 94 10.50 11.01 1.78
C VAL A 94 9.03 10.63 1.87
N ASP A 95 8.71 9.75 2.81
CA ASP A 95 7.35 9.32 3.11
C ASP A 95 6.71 10.31 4.09
N ILE A 96 5.56 10.87 3.75
CA ILE A 96 4.73 11.67 4.65
C ILE A 96 3.80 10.70 5.39
N ILE A 97 4.11 10.46 6.65
CA ILE A 97 3.43 9.47 7.50
C ILE A 97 2.16 10.07 8.11
N ALA A 98 2.29 11.28 8.66
CA ALA A 98 1.18 12.03 9.24
C ALA A 98 1.47 13.54 9.12
N THR A 99 0.43 14.37 9.01
CA THR A 99 0.61 15.82 8.88
C THR A 99 -0.58 16.59 9.44
N THR A 100 -0.33 17.82 9.86
CA THR A 100 -1.37 18.80 10.20
C THR A 100 -1.77 19.70 9.02
N ALA A 101 -1.10 19.56 7.87
CA ALA A 101 -1.48 20.26 6.64
C ALA A 101 -2.76 19.62 6.04
N SER A 102 -3.59 20.43 5.40
CA SER A 102 -4.80 19.97 4.72
C SER A 102 -4.49 19.36 3.34
N PRO A 103 -5.33 18.48 2.78
CA PRO A 103 -5.16 17.91 1.43
C PRO A 103 -5.65 18.92 0.34
N ASP A 104 -5.08 20.12 0.33
CA ASP A 104 -5.35 21.21 -0.60
C ASP A 104 -4.05 21.81 -1.16
N VAL A 105 -4.16 22.83 -2.04
CA VAL A 105 -3.00 23.50 -2.67
C VAL A 105 -2.00 23.97 -1.63
N ALA A 106 -2.46 24.66 -0.57
CA ALA A 106 -1.58 25.22 0.46
C ALA A 106 -0.86 24.10 1.25
N GLY A 107 -1.58 23.01 1.55
CA GLY A 107 -0.99 21.86 2.22
C GLY A 107 0.05 21.15 1.36
N PHE A 108 -0.17 20.94 0.07
CA PHE A 108 0.85 20.39 -0.83
C PHE A 108 2.07 21.30 -0.94
N GLU A 109 1.88 22.63 -1.03
CA GLU A 109 2.99 23.59 -1.01
C GLU A 109 3.84 23.49 0.28
N LEU A 110 3.18 23.39 1.44
CA LEU A 110 3.86 23.21 2.72
C LEU A 110 4.64 21.89 2.77
N LEU A 111 4.00 20.79 2.36
CA LEU A 111 4.64 19.47 2.37
C LEU A 111 5.84 19.40 1.42
N GLY A 112 5.81 20.12 0.29
CA GLY A 112 6.95 20.22 -0.64
C GLY A 112 8.22 20.70 0.01
N GLN A 113 8.14 21.55 1.06
CA GLN A 113 9.29 22.09 1.77
C GLN A 113 10.03 21.05 2.63
N VAL A 114 9.38 19.92 2.93
CA VAL A 114 9.98 18.82 3.70
C VAL A 114 11.26 18.29 3.04
N LEU A 115 11.28 18.19 1.72
CA LEU A 115 12.41 17.59 1.00
C LEU A 115 13.75 18.28 1.27
N ALA A 116 13.76 19.60 1.49
CA ALA A 116 14.98 20.35 1.80
C ALA A 116 15.64 19.89 3.12
N THR A 117 14.86 19.33 4.06
CA THR A 117 15.37 18.82 5.34
C THR A 117 16.06 17.46 5.20
N TYR A 118 15.93 16.81 4.03
CA TYR A 118 16.50 15.50 3.70
C TYR A 118 17.57 15.57 2.60
N ARG A 119 18.13 16.77 2.32
CA ARG A 119 19.10 17.00 1.24
C ARG A 119 20.29 16.04 1.22
N ASP A 120 20.72 15.55 2.40
CA ASP A 120 21.85 14.65 2.54
C ASP A 120 21.61 13.27 1.90
N PHE A 121 20.33 12.88 1.75
CA PHE A 121 19.88 11.68 1.07
C PHE A 121 19.57 11.90 -0.41
N GLN A 122 19.56 13.15 -0.89
CA GLN A 122 19.19 13.53 -2.27
C GLN A 122 17.84 12.94 -2.71
N PRO A 123 16.75 13.12 -1.94
CA PRO A 123 15.47 12.50 -2.24
C PRO A 123 14.91 12.98 -3.57
N LEU A 124 14.29 12.07 -4.31
CA LEU A 124 13.73 12.35 -5.63
C LEU A 124 12.36 13.06 -5.54
N CYS A 125 11.55 12.69 -4.55
CA CYS A 125 10.19 13.19 -4.37
C CYS A 125 9.66 12.86 -2.96
N LEU A 126 8.42 13.26 -2.70
CA LEU A 126 7.61 12.79 -1.56
C LEU A 126 6.73 11.61 -1.98
N ARG A 127 6.37 10.76 -1.03
CA ARG A 127 5.25 9.83 -1.11
C ARG A 127 4.19 10.22 -0.10
N LEU A 128 2.92 10.27 -0.52
CA LEU A 128 1.79 10.60 0.33
C LEU A 128 0.66 9.61 0.10
N ASN A 129 -0.07 9.26 1.17
CA ASN A 129 -1.38 8.65 1.03
C ASN A 129 -2.43 9.75 0.85
N VAL A 130 -3.22 9.69 -0.22
CA VAL A 130 -4.28 10.68 -0.51
C VAL A 130 -5.65 10.01 -0.47
N PRO A 131 -6.68 10.68 0.12
CA PRO A 131 -8.01 10.08 0.26
C PRO A 131 -8.73 9.90 -1.07
N GLU A 132 -8.52 10.86 -2.00
CA GLU A 132 -9.17 10.89 -3.31
C GLU A 132 -8.12 11.17 -4.38
N LEU A 133 -7.72 10.12 -5.12
CA LEU A 133 -6.63 10.19 -6.09
C LEU A 133 -6.85 11.29 -7.14
N ASN A 134 -8.01 11.30 -7.80
CA ASN A 134 -8.28 12.22 -8.90
C ASN A 134 -8.32 13.67 -8.44
N ASP A 135 -8.82 13.93 -7.23
CA ASP A 135 -8.83 15.27 -6.65
C ASP A 135 -7.43 15.74 -6.30
N ALA A 136 -6.60 14.88 -5.70
CA ALA A 136 -5.22 15.22 -5.39
C ALA A 136 -4.42 15.55 -6.66
N LEU A 137 -4.52 14.72 -7.71
CA LEU A 137 -3.85 14.97 -8.98
C LEU A 137 -4.32 16.26 -9.61
N ARG A 138 -5.65 16.50 -9.65
CA ARG A 138 -6.24 17.73 -10.18
C ARG A 138 -5.78 18.97 -9.41
N ILE A 139 -5.78 18.93 -8.08
CA ILE A 139 -5.32 20.05 -7.23
C ILE A 139 -3.87 20.41 -7.57
N ILE A 140 -3.00 19.42 -7.73
CA ILE A 140 -1.58 19.66 -8.04
C ILE A 140 -1.41 20.19 -9.46
N GLU A 141 -2.08 19.57 -10.45
CA GLU A 141 -1.97 19.92 -11.86
C GLU A 141 -2.54 21.32 -12.17
N THR A 142 -3.66 21.69 -11.55
CA THR A 142 -4.36 22.96 -11.82
C THR A 142 -3.98 24.08 -10.87
N SER A 143 -2.98 23.88 -10.01
CA SER A 143 -2.53 24.92 -9.09
C SER A 143 -2.05 26.18 -9.85
N PRO A 144 -2.50 27.39 -9.45
CA PRO A 144 -2.07 28.63 -10.07
C PRO A 144 -0.58 28.94 -9.82
N THR A 145 -0.05 28.43 -8.73
CA THR A 145 1.38 28.43 -8.40
C THR A 145 1.92 27.05 -8.76
N ASN A 146 2.91 26.98 -9.64
CA ASN A 146 3.50 25.68 -9.98
C ASN A 146 4.04 24.99 -8.73
N ILE A 147 3.23 24.16 -8.06
CA ILE A 147 3.61 23.42 -6.86
C ILE A 147 4.35 22.12 -7.16
N GLY A 148 4.38 21.70 -8.43
CA GLY A 148 5.04 20.48 -8.88
C GLY A 148 4.16 19.57 -9.73
N SER A 149 4.49 18.30 -9.74
CA SER A 149 3.74 17.24 -10.44
C SER A 149 3.45 16.07 -9.51
N ALA A 150 2.44 15.28 -9.84
CA ALA A 150 2.17 14.04 -9.12
C ALA A 150 1.67 12.94 -10.05
N HIS A 151 1.94 11.70 -9.67
CA HIS A 151 1.40 10.51 -10.32
C HIS A 151 1.19 9.38 -9.30
N PRO A 152 0.28 8.44 -9.56
CA PRO A 152 0.00 7.37 -8.61
C PRO A 152 1.18 6.40 -8.48
N ASP A 153 1.45 5.96 -7.25
CA ASP A 153 2.37 4.87 -6.91
C ASP A 153 1.59 3.56 -6.72
N LEU A 154 0.69 3.55 -5.73
CA LEU A 154 -0.14 2.39 -5.40
C LEU A 154 -1.59 2.82 -5.21
N LEU A 155 -2.51 2.07 -5.79
CA LEU A 155 -3.93 2.18 -5.53
C LEU A 155 -4.30 1.27 -4.37
N ILE A 156 -5.06 1.75 -3.40
CA ILE A 156 -5.63 0.95 -2.33
C ILE A 156 -7.08 0.61 -2.73
N LEU A 157 -7.31 -0.68 -3.05
CA LEU A 157 -8.63 -1.17 -3.37
C LEU A 157 -9.19 -1.98 -2.21
N ALA A 158 -10.40 -1.64 -1.80
CA ALA A 158 -11.03 -2.24 -0.64
C ALA A 158 -12.55 -2.36 -0.82
N ARG A 159 -13.18 -3.22 -0.02
CA ARG A 159 -14.62 -3.28 0.22
C ARG A 159 -14.94 -4.14 1.44
N PRO A 160 -16.04 -3.88 2.18
CA PRO A 160 -16.50 -4.76 3.27
C PRO A 160 -16.67 -6.20 2.82
N VAL A 161 -16.18 -7.13 3.62
CA VAL A 161 -16.27 -8.58 3.32
C VAL A 161 -17.73 -9.01 3.17
N THR A 162 -18.64 -8.48 3.99
CA THR A 162 -20.09 -8.77 3.93
C THR A 162 -20.70 -8.38 2.60
N GLU A 163 -20.30 -7.23 2.02
CA GLU A 163 -20.77 -6.78 0.71
C GLU A 163 -20.19 -7.65 -0.42
N LEU A 164 -18.90 -8.01 -0.34
CA LEU A 164 -18.25 -8.88 -1.32
C LEU A 164 -18.86 -10.29 -1.34
N LEU A 165 -19.31 -10.80 -0.19
CA LEU A 165 -20.00 -12.09 -0.09
C LEU A 165 -21.40 -12.08 -0.73
N ALA A 166 -22.01 -10.90 -0.84
CA ALA A 166 -23.31 -10.72 -1.49
C ALA A 166 -23.22 -10.57 -3.02
N GLU A 167 -22.03 -10.41 -3.58
CA GLU A 167 -21.84 -10.31 -5.03
C GLU A 167 -22.20 -11.61 -5.75
N GLN A 168 -22.63 -11.47 -7.01
CA GLN A 168 -22.93 -12.61 -7.86
C GLN A 168 -21.70 -13.50 -8.06
N LEU A 169 -21.91 -14.82 -7.99
CA LEU A 169 -20.83 -15.78 -8.21
C LEU A 169 -20.29 -15.70 -9.64
N ALA A 170 -18.97 -15.75 -9.75
CA ALA A 170 -18.31 -15.82 -11.04
C ALA A 170 -18.72 -17.09 -11.81
N PRO A 171 -18.84 -17.05 -13.15
CA PRO A 171 -19.16 -18.25 -13.94
C PRO A 171 -18.21 -19.43 -13.70
N ALA A 172 -16.92 -19.14 -13.41
CA ALA A 172 -15.92 -20.17 -13.12
C ALA A 172 -15.97 -20.71 -11.68
N TYR A 173 -16.86 -20.22 -10.82
CA TYR A 173 -16.87 -20.54 -9.37
C TYR A 173 -16.90 -22.05 -9.10
N GLN A 174 -17.73 -22.82 -9.81
CA GLN A 174 -17.88 -24.26 -9.59
C GLN A 174 -16.64 -25.08 -10.01
N ALA A 175 -15.85 -24.59 -10.97
CA ALA A 175 -14.64 -25.26 -11.42
C ALA A 175 -13.44 -24.97 -10.53
N VAL A 176 -13.51 -23.93 -9.67
CA VAL A 176 -12.41 -23.49 -8.81
C VAL A 176 -12.56 -24.05 -7.40
N SER A 177 -11.46 -24.48 -6.81
CA SER A 177 -11.35 -24.81 -5.39
C SER A 177 -10.02 -24.34 -4.82
N LEU A 178 -9.95 -24.25 -3.48
CA LEU A 178 -8.74 -23.84 -2.77
C LEU A 178 -8.24 -24.97 -1.89
N ARG A 179 -6.95 -25.29 -2.00
CA ARG A 179 -6.24 -26.28 -1.19
C ARG A 179 -5.15 -25.56 -0.37
N PRO A 180 -5.10 -25.75 0.98
CA PRO A 180 -4.00 -25.21 1.78
C PRO A 180 -2.64 -25.66 1.21
N CYS A 181 -1.65 -24.79 1.21
CA CYS A 181 -0.30 -25.13 0.76
C CYS A 181 0.75 -24.46 1.67
N PRO A 182 1.95 -25.04 1.79
CA PRO A 182 3.02 -24.44 2.59
C PRO A 182 3.63 -23.23 1.89
N PRO A 183 4.17 -22.24 2.65
CA PRO A 183 4.78 -21.03 2.11
C PRO A 183 5.84 -21.27 1.05
N SER A 184 6.70 -22.27 1.24
CA SER A 184 7.76 -22.61 0.28
C SER A 184 7.22 -23.08 -1.08
N ALA A 185 6.15 -23.86 -1.08
CA ALA A 185 5.53 -24.34 -2.33
C ALA A 185 4.78 -23.20 -3.03
N ALA A 186 4.07 -22.36 -2.27
CA ALA A 186 3.40 -21.18 -2.78
C ALA A 186 4.39 -20.20 -3.41
N ALA A 187 5.48 -19.88 -2.72
CA ALA A 187 6.54 -18.99 -3.22
C ALA A 187 7.20 -19.52 -4.49
N ALA A 188 7.52 -20.82 -4.54
CA ALA A 188 8.08 -21.44 -5.75
C ALA A 188 7.12 -21.30 -6.94
N ARG A 189 5.81 -21.56 -6.72
CA ARG A 189 4.80 -21.43 -7.75
C ARG A 189 4.60 -19.98 -8.20
N THR A 190 4.54 -19.05 -7.27
CA THR A 190 4.44 -17.61 -7.57
C THR A 190 5.64 -17.16 -8.40
N PHE A 191 6.85 -17.56 -8.03
CA PHE A 191 8.07 -17.25 -8.77
C PHE A 191 8.03 -17.75 -10.21
N GLU A 192 7.59 -19.01 -10.45
CA GLU A 192 7.42 -19.55 -11.80
C GLU A 192 6.45 -18.71 -12.63
N ILE A 193 5.29 -18.37 -12.06
CA ILE A 193 4.25 -17.57 -12.72
C ILE A 193 4.76 -16.18 -13.11
N TYR A 194 5.52 -15.54 -12.21
CA TYR A 194 6.09 -14.21 -12.45
C TYR A 194 7.20 -14.25 -13.49
N ASN A 195 8.06 -15.27 -13.49
CA ASN A 195 9.08 -15.45 -14.54
C ASN A 195 8.47 -15.58 -15.93
N GLU A 196 7.38 -16.34 -16.07
CA GLU A 196 6.64 -16.42 -17.36
C GLU A 196 6.06 -15.06 -17.77
N LEU A 197 5.54 -14.29 -16.81
CA LEU A 197 5.02 -12.95 -17.06
C LEU A 197 6.11 -12.00 -17.51
N GLU A 198 7.23 -11.98 -16.82
CA GLU A 198 8.37 -11.13 -17.13
C GLU A 198 8.96 -11.41 -18.53
N ALA A 199 8.99 -12.68 -18.93
CA ALA A 199 9.44 -13.04 -20.29
C ALA A 199 8.61 -12.36 -21.38
N SER A 200 7.31 -12.11 -21.10
CA SER A 200 6.40 -11.42 -22.03
C SER A 200 6.27 -9.91 -21.77
N ARG A 201 6.62 -9.45 -20.56
CA ARG A 201 6.46 -8.07 -20.09
C ARG A 201 7.59 -7.68 -19.13
N PRO A 202 8.81 -7.39 -19.63
CA PRO A 202 9.99 -7.11 -18.80
C PRO A 202 9.82 -5.96 -17.80
N GLN A 203 8.97 -4.97 -18.12
CA GLN A 203 8.68 -3.82 -17.27
C GLN A 203 8.01 -4.20 -15.94
N LEU A 204 7.45 -5.41 -15.79
CA LEU A 204 6.84 -5.87 -14.54
C LEU A 204 7.81 -5.83 -13.36
N ARG A 205 9.11 -6.06 -13.60
CA ARG A 205 10.15 -6.06 -12.56
C ARG A 205 10.24 -4.74 -11.78
N GLU A 206 9.79 -3.66 -12.36
CA GLU A 206 9.88 -2.34 -11.72
C GLU A 206 8.91 -2.19 -10.55
N TRP A 207 7.80 -2.94 -10.54
CA TRP A 207 6.74 -2.77 -9.56
C TRP A 207 6.05 -4.06 -9.09
N ALA A 208 6.31 -5.21 -9.72
CA ALA A 208 5.74 -6.51 -9.34
C ALA A 208 6.85 -7.44 -8.84
N VAL A 209 6.87 -7.68 -7.54
CA VAL A 209 7.78 -8.63 -6.90
C VAL A 209 6.97 -9.83 -6.45
N PRO A 210 7.32 -11.07 -6.84
CA PRO A 210 6.65 -12.26 -6.36
C PRO A 210 6.81 -12.40 -4.85
N ALA A 211 5.75 -12.82 -4.16
CA ALA A 211 5.83 -13.11 -2.73
C ALA A 211 6.82 -14.27 -2.49
N ASP A 212 7.74 -14.06 -1.56
CA ASP A 212 8.66 -15.09 -1.08
C ASP A 212 8.07 -15.91 0.09
N ALA A 213 8.74 -16.97 0.51
CA ALA A 213 8.24 -17.83 1.58
C ALA A 213 8.07 -17.08 2.90
N GLN A 214 8.96 -16.15 3.22
CA GLN A 214 8.91 -15.37 4.46
C GLN A 214 7.71 -14.43 4.47
N SER A 215 7.41 -13.76 3.36
CA SER A 215 6.27 -12.85 3.23
C SER A 215 4.92 -13.56 3.26
N LEU A 216 4.88 -14.88 3.01
CA LEU A 216 3.68 -15.71 3.06
C LEU A 216 3.45 -16.43 4.40
N GLU A 217 4.39 -16.34 5.36
CA GLU A 217 4.28 -16.99 6.66
C GLU A 217 3.08 -16.49 7.47
N GLY A 218 2.80 -15.19 7.44
CA GLY A 218 1.64 -14.60 8.11
C GLY A 218 0.33 -15.21 7.62
N ALA A 219 0.13 -15.23 6.30
CA ALA A 219 -1.05 -15.83 5.69
C ALA A 219 -1.18 -17.34 6.00
N ALA A 220 -0.06 -18.06 6.01
CA ALA A 220 -0.06 -19.49 6.35
C ALA A 220 -0.39 -19.75 7.82
N SER A 221 0.08 -18.92 8.74
CA SER A 221 -0.20 -19.05 10.17
C SER A 221 -1.68 -18.78 10.52
N GLU A 222 -2.39 -18.10 9.64
CA GLU A 222 -3.82 -17.80 9.75
C GLU A 222 -4.69 -18.76 8.90
N ASP A 223 -4.11 -19.82 8.31
CA ASP A 223 -4.79 -20.75 7.40
C ASP A 223 -5.40 -20.05 6.16
N LEU A 224 -4.79 -18.96 5.69
CA LEU A 224 -5.25 -18.13 4.56
C LEU A 224 -4.29 -18.15 3.36
N LEU A 225 -3.44 -19.16 3.25
CA LEU A 225 -2.57 -19.44 2.10
C LEU A 225 -3.02 -20.68 1.36
N PHE A 226 -3.35 -20.51 0.06
CA PHE A 226 -3.91 -21.59 -0.74
C PHE A 226 -3.28 -21.69 -2.13
N GLU A 227 -3.17 -22.93 -2.60
CA GLU A 227 -3.09 -23.23 -4.02
C GLU A 227 -4.50 -23.17 -4.65
N ILE A 228 -4.60 -22.52 -5.80
CA ILE A 228 -5.82 -22.47 -6.60
C ILE A 228 -5.87 -23.70 -7.50
N LEU A 229 -6.97 -24.43 -7.47
CA LEU A 229 -7.22 -25.57 -8.36
C LEU A 229 -8.35 -25.24 -9.33
N VAL A 230 -8.21 -25.64 -10.59
CA VAL A 230 -9.26 -25.63 -11.61
C VAL A 230 -9.51 -27.05 -12.06
N ASP A 231 -10.72 -27.56 -11.87
CA ASP A 231 -11.08 -28.97 -12.12
C ASP A 231 -10.10 -29.95 -11.48
N GLY A 232 -9.62 -29.62 -10.25
CA GLY A 232 -8.67 -30.41 -9.48
C GLY A 232 -7.20 -30.25 -9.84
N ASN A 233 -6.87 -29.48 -10.88
CA ASN A 233 -5.49 -29.25 -11.33
C ASN A 233 -4.95 -27.92 -10.82
N PRO A 234 -3.66 -27.84 -10.42
CA PRO A 234 -3.01 -26.60 -10.01
C PRO A 234 -3.13 -25.49 -11.08
N ALA A 235 -3.52 -24.29 -10.64
CA ALA A 235 -3.77 -23.15 -11.52
C ALA A 235 -3.26 -21.82 -10.98
N GLY A 236 -2.69 -21.80 -9.77
CA GLY A 236 -2.16 -20.57 -9.18
C GLY A 236 -2.08 -20.59 -7.66
N VAL A 237 -1.86 -19.41 -7.08
CA VAL A 237 -1.74 -19.18 -5.64
C VAL A 237 -2.62 -18.01 -5.24
N ILE A 238 -3.22 -18.06 -4.03
CA ILE A 238 -3.91 -16.95 -3.41
C ILE A 238 -3.61 -16.91 -1.91
N ALA A 239 -3.37 -15.70 -1.38
CA ALA A 239 -3.05 -15.48 0.01
C ALA A 239 -3.65 -14.16 0.52
N ALA A 240 -4.15 -14.18 1.75
CA ALA A 240 -4.53 -12.99 2.50
C ALA A 240 -4.06 -13.11 3.94
N GLU A 241 -3.90 -12.00 4.63
CA GLU A 241 -3.46 -11.92 6.02
C GLU A 241 -4.27 -10.84 6.74
N ARG A 242 -4.61 -11.09 8.02
CA ARG A 242 -5.30 -10.07 8.82
C ARG A 242 -4.36 -8.89 9.08
N THR A 243 -4.70 -7.75 8.53
CA THR A 243 -3.90 -6.53 8.65
C THR A 243 -4.81 -5.31 8.71
N ASN A 244 -4.67 -4.53 9.79
CA ASN A 244 -5.39 -3.27 9.94
C ASN A 244 -4.56 -2.13 9.33
N ALA A 245 -5.21 -1.27 8.54
CA ALA A 245 -4.54 -0.16 7.90
C ALA A 245 -5.52 0.98 7.57
N TYR A 246 -5.02 2.17 7.36
CA TYR A 246 -5.75 3.34 6.85
C TYR A 246 -7.03 3.72 7.61
N GLY A 247 -7.31 3.12 8.77
CA GLY A 247 -8.51 3.34 9.57
C GLY A 247 -9.56 2.21 9.49
N PHE A 248 -9.32 1.15 8.73
CA PHE A 248 -10.16 -0.05 8.74
C PHE A 248 -9.44 -1.27 9.31
N THR A 249 -10.24 -2.25 9.73
CA THR A 249 -9.79 -3.60 10.10
C THR A 249 -10.08 -4.56 8.97
N GLY A 250 -9.37 -5.69 8.92
CA GLY A 250 -9.71 -6.73 7.96
C GLY A 250 -8.51 -7.49 7.41
N PHE A 251 -8.56 -7.81 6.12
CA PHE A 251 -7.61 -8.70 5.47
C PHE A 251 -6.95 -8.02 4.29
N CYS A 252 -5.60 -8.07 4.26
CA CYS A 252 -4.81 -7.63 3.12
C CYS A 252 -4.55 -8.80 2.18
N MET A 253 -4.80 -8.61 0.89
CA MET A 253 -4.36 -9.55 -0.15
C MET A 253 -2.83 -9.51 -0.24
N GLN A 254 -2.18 -10.61 0.09
CA GLN A 254 -0.73 -10.77 0.00
C GLN A 254 -0.31 -11.21 -1.40
N GLU A 255 -1.05 -12.13 -1.99
CA GLU A 255 -0.77 -12.61 -3.34
C GLU A 255 -2.05 -13.11 -4.04
N ILE A 256 -2.11 -12.95 -5.34
CA ILE A 256 -3.00 -13.64 -6.25
C ILE A 256 -2.30 -13.82 -7.61
N ALA A 257 -1.77 -14.99 -7.84
CA ALA A 257 -1.06 -15.34 -9.06
C ALA A 257 -1.77 -16.47 -9.79
N ILE A 258 -2.10 -16.26 -11.07
CA ILE A 258 -2.80 -17.24 -11.92
C ILE A 258 -1.90 -17.66 -13.07
N ASP A 259 -1.80 -18.96 -13.32
CA ASP A 259 -1.06 -19.53 -14.44
C ASP A 259 -1.50 -18.97 -15.79
N SER A 260 -0.59 -18.83 -16.71
CA SER A 260 -0.85 -18.26 -18.05
C SER A 260 -2.01 -18.96 -18.77
N SER A 261 -2.08 -20.29 -18.69
CA SER A 261 -3.14 -21.11 -19.32
C SER A 261 -4.55 -20.90 -18.74
N HIS A 262 -4.65 -20.28 -17.55
CA HIS A 262 -5.93 -20.08 -16.84
C HIS A 262 -6.36 -18.60 -16.79
N ARG A 263 -5.56 -17.67 -17.33
CA ARG A 263 -5.88 -16.23 -17.34
C ARG A 263 -7.05 -15.90 -18.28
N GLY A 264 -7.70 -14.76 -18.00
CA GLY A 264 -8.83 -14.27 -18.82
C GLY A 264 -10.11 -15.07 -18.73
N ARG A 265 -10.18 -16.08 -17.84
CA ARG A 265 -11.32 -17.02 -17.69
C ARG A 265 -12.13 -16.78 -16.39
N GLY A 266 -11.89 -15.68 -15.67
CA GLY A 266 -12.58 -15.37 -14.41
C GLY A 266 -12.10 -16.17 -13.19
N ILE A 267 -11.01 -16.95 -13.34
CA ILE A 267 -10.47 -17.82 -12.27
C ILE A 267 -10.05 -17.00 -11.04
N GLY A 268 -9.42 -15.84 -11.23
CA GLY A 268 -9.00 -14.98 -10.13
C GLY A 268 -10.17 -14.46 -9.28
N VAL A 269 -11.28 -14.07 -9.92
CA VAL A 269 -12.51 -13.64 -9.22
C VAL A 269 -13.11 -14.81 -8.46
N ALA A 270 -13.21 -15.99 -9.11
CA ALA A 270 -13.74 -17.20 -8.48
C ALA A 270 -12.89 -17.63 -7.27
N ALA A 271 -11.56 -17.63 -7.40
CA ALA A 271 -10.63 -17.95 -6.30
C ALA A 271 -10.82 -16.98 -5.12
N LEU A 272 -10.96 -15.68 -5.41
CA LEU A 272 -11.24 -14.69 -4.38
C LEU A 272 -12.58 -14.94 -3.68
N GLN A 273 -13.62 -15.30 -4.40
CA GLN A 273 -14.92 -15.64 -3.82
C GLN A 273 -14.88 -16.90 -2.93
N HIS A 274 -14.01 -17.86 -3.25
CA HIS A 274 -13.74 -18.99 -2.35
C HIS A 274 -12.95 -18.55 -1.12
N LEU A 275 -11.93 -17.68 -1.27
CA LEU A 275 -11.15 -17.13 -0.15
C LEU A 275 -12.07 -16.36 0.81
N LEU A 276 -12.93 -15.47 0.30
CA LEU A 276 -13.87 -14.67 1.12
C LEU A 276 -14.68 -15.54 2.09
N ARG A 277 -15.08 -16.75 1.67
CA ARG A 277 -15.85 -17.70 2.50
C ARG A 277 -15.01 -18.42 3.55
N LYS A 278 -13.69 -18.29 3.49
CA LYS A 278 -12.75 -18.86 4.46
C LYS A 278 -12.22 -17.81 5.44
N LEU A 279 -12.40 -16.52 5.13
CA LEU A 279 -11.97 -15.44 6.03
C LEU A 279 -12.75 -15.53 7.34
N PRO A 280 -12.07 -15.53 8.52
CA PRO A 280 -12.71 -15.39 9.83
C PRO A 280 -13.09 -13.92 10.07
N ALA A 281 -13.94 -13.38 9.17
CA ALA A 281 -14.26 -11.96 9.10
C ALA A 281 -15.37 -11.60 10.08
N ASN A 282 -15.22 -10.44 10.74
CA ASN A 282 -16.27 -9.76 11.51
C ASN A 282 -17.10 -8.84 10.60
N GLU A 283 -18.19 -8.29 11.13
CA GLU A 283 -19.16 -7.47 10.40
C GLU A 283 -18.53 -6.27 9.65
N HIS A 284 -17.53 -5.62 10.26
CA HIS A 284 -16.88 -4.42 9.73
C HIS A 284 -15.53 -4.69 9.06
N ASP A 285 -15.15 -5.96 8.93
CA ASP A 285 -13.89 -6.30 8.28
C ASP A 285 -13.97 -6.05 6.77
N VAL A 286 -12.86 -5.53 6.25
CA VAL A 286 -12.68 -5.15 4.85
C VAL A 286 -11.67 -6.08 4.20
N LEU A 287 -11.90 -6.51 2.97
CA LEU A 287 -10.85 -7.08 2.13
C LEU A 287 -10.21 -5.97 1.30
N TRP A 288 -8.90 -5.82 1.43
CA TRP A 288 -8.16 -4.74 0.78
C TRP A 288 -6.82 -5.21 0.19
N GLY A 289 -6.16 -4.35 -0.56
CA GLY A 289 -4.83 -4.61 -1.09
C GLY A 289 -4.30 -3.45 -1.90
N HIS A 290 -2.97 -3.43 -2.07
CA HIS A 290 -2.26 -2.47 -2.90
C HIS A 290 -2.13 -3.01 -4.33
N ILE A 291 -2.36 -2.16 -5.32
CA ILE A 291 -2.19 -2.52 -6.72
C ILE A 291 -1.49 -1.36 -7.45
N HIS A 292 -0.36 -1.65 -8.11
CA HIS A 292 0.28 -0.67 -8.98
C HIS A 292 -0.67 -0.30 -10.14
N PRO A 293 -0.80 0.98 -10.53
CA PRO A 293 -1.75 1.40 -11.57
C PRO A 293 -1.54 0.69 -12.92
N ASP A 294 -0.31 0.33 -13.26
CA ASP A 294 0.00 -0.41 -14.50
C ASP A 294 -0.26 -1.92 -14.40
N ASN A 295 -0.56 -2.44 -13.21
CA ASN A 295 -0.99 -3.82 -13.04
C ASN A 295 -2.46 -3.99 -13.42
N LEU A 296 -2.77 -3.72 -14.68
CA LEU A 296 -4.13 -3.77 -15.21
C LEU A 296 -4.83 -5.13 -14.99
N PRO A 297 -4.15 -6.31 -15.09
CA PRO A 297 -4.80 -7.57 -14.77
C PRO A 297 -5.27 -7.66 -13.32
N SER A 298 -4.45 -7.28 -12.36
CA SER A 298 -4.81 -7.27 -10.93
C SER A 298 -5.89 -6.23 -10.62
N LEU A 299 -5.78 -5.03 -11.22
CA LEU A 299 -6.77 -3.97 -11.07
C LEU A 299 -8.15 -4.43 -11.58
N ARG A 300 -8.22 -5.01 -12.79
CA ARG A 300 -9.47 -5.56 -13.35
C ARG A 300 -10.03 -6.69 -12.50
N ASN A 301 -9.18 -7.58 -11.98
CA ASN A 301 -9.61 -8.66 -11.10
C ASN A 301 -10.20 -8.13 -9.80
N ALA A 302 -9.55 -7.14 -9.18
CA ALA A 302 -10.05 -6.51 -7.96
C ALA A 302 -11.39 -5.81 -8.19
N GLN A 303 -11.54 -5.03 -9.26
CA GLN A 303 -12.78 -4.36 -9.61
C GLN A 303 -13.90 -5.34 -9.99
N ALA A 304 -13.58 -6.37 -10.76
CA ALA A 304 -14.56 -7.42 -11.13
C ALA A 304 -15.01 -8.24 -9.92
N SER A 305 -14.22 -8.29 -8.84
CA SER A 305 -14.63 -8.90 -7.57
C SER A 305 -15.42 -7.94 -6.67
N GLY A 306 -15.66 -6.69 -7.10
CA GLY A 306 -16.43 -5.69 -6.36
C GLY A 306 -15.61 -4.72 -5.53
N ARG A 307 -14.27 -4.85 -5.42
CA ARG A 307 -13.44 -3.88 -4.71
C ARG A 307 -13.35 -2.56 -5.47
N GLN A 308 -13.31 -1.45 -4.76
CA GLN A 308 -13.19 -0.10 -5.32
C GLN A 308 -11.93 0.60 -4.81
N ILE A 309 -11.41 1.56 -5.57
CA ILE A 309 -10.30 2.42 -5.12
C ILE A 309 -10.83 3.30 -3.99
N VAL A 310 -10.21 3.24 -2.83
CA VAL A 310 -10.60 3.99 -1.63
C VAL A 310 -9.58 5.03 -1.22
N SER A 311 -8.33 4.87 -1.61
CA SER A 311 -7.25 5.85 -1.44
C SER A 311 -6.09 5.47 -2.37
N ALA A 312 -5.06 6.28 -2.41
CA ALA A 312 -3.87 5.98 -3.18
C ALA A 312 -2.60 6.55 -2.53
N HIS A 313 -1.49 5.88 -2.72
CA HIS A 313 -0.19 6.54 -2.58
C HIS A 313 0.15 7.25 -3.88
N ILE A 314 0.62 8.47 -3.77
CA ILE A 314 1.14 9.25 -4.91
C ILE A 314 2.60 9.61 -4.70
N TRP A 315 3.35 9.66 -5.79
CA TRP A 315 4.61 10.38 -5.87
C TRP A 315 4.29 11.85 -6.12
N PHE A 316 4.68 12.73 -5.20
CA PHE A 316 4.56 14.17 -5.37
C PHE A 316 5.95 14.77 -5.52
N THR A 317 6.18 15.42 -6.65
CA THR A 317 7.48 15.99 -7.04
C THR A 317 7.39 17.51 -7.06
N PRO A 318 7.79 18.19 -5.99
CA PRO A 318 7.88 19.65 -5.98
C PRO A 318 8.88 20.18 -7.02
N PRO A 319 8.79 21.48 -7.41
CA PRO A 319 9.73 22.07 -8.34
C PRO A 319 11.19 21.95 -7.85
N GLY A 320 12.10 21.62 -8.77
CA GLY A 320 13.54 21.46 -8.48
C GLY A 320 13.96 20.03 -8.07
N TYR A 321 13.03 19.10 -7.98
CA TYR A 321 13.32 17.68 -7.74
C TYR A 321 13.08 16.85 -8.99
N SER A 322 13.79 15.71 -9.13
CA SER A 322 13.76 14.89 -10.36
C SER A 322 12.54 14.01 -10.49
N GLY A 323 11.87 13.72 -9.38
CA GLY A 323 10.74 12.79 -9.35
C GLY A 323 11.14 11.31 -9.35
N MET A 324 10.17 10.46 -9.01
CA MET A 324 10.32 9.02 -9.12
C MET A 324 9.97 8.62 -10.55
N ASN A 325 10.98 8.34 -11.37
CA ASN A 325 10.75 7.79 -12.70
C ASN A 325 10.25 6.34 -12.58
N ASN A 326 9.22 6.03 -13.34
CA ASN A 326 8.69 4.67 -13.46
C ASN A 326 9.57 3.83 -14.36
#